data_f0fd0004ec84e7fdcc45a439dff4c565
#
_entry.id   f0fd0004ec84e7fdcc45a439dff4c565
#
_cell.length_a   1.000
_cell.length_b   1.000
_cell.length_c   1.000
_cell.angle_alpha   90.00
_cell.angle_beta   90.00
_cell.angle_gamma   90.00
#
_symmetry.space_group_name_H-M   'P 1'
#
loop_
_entity.id
_entity.type
_entity.pdbx_description
1 polymer ?
#
loop_
_entity_poly.entity_id
_entity_poly.type
_entity_poly.pdbx_seq_one_letter_code
_entity_poly.pdbx_strand_id
1 'polypeptide(L)'
;KPLTPKALGGYMLVLALFVGIADMLGGYDRYIYCQLFDDFSSDLHKNDLVFSSSIYRLYGKEFGYIILNAIIALFTSNRYIFILIFTLIVYALVFYSMLKYTNRSPMVILLFMGLWFFFTFTYLRQVLAASIVWCSIQYAINKKPLKFFTLIILAFTVHNSAIFFAPIYFFPIKK
;
A
#
# COMPACT_ATOMS: atom_id res chain seq x y z
N LYS A 1 8.20 -17.91 -20.97
CA LYS A 1 7.30 -18.74 -20.13
C LYS A 1 6.81 -17.91 -18.97
N PRO A 2 5.55 -18.07 -18.54
CA PRO A 2 5.07 -17.45 -17.32
C PRO A 2 5.83 -17.99 -16.11
N LEU A 3 6.05 -17.13 -15.11
CA LEU A 3 6.62 -17.55 -13.83
C LEU A 3 5.60 -18.39 -13.07
N THR A 4 6.06 -19.38 -12.32
CA THR A 4 5.19 -20.07 -11.38
C THR A 4 4.77 -19.10 -10.27
N PRO A 5 3.58 -19.28 -9.65
CA PRO A 5 3.18 -18.45 -8.51
C PRO A 5 4.20 -18.39 -7.37
N LYS A 6 4.90 -19.52 -7.12
CA LYS A 6 5.97 -19.59 -6.12
C LYS A 6 7.17 -18.71 -6.50
N ALA A 7 7.61 -18.76 -7.76
CA ALA A 7 8.71 -17.93 -8.24
C ALA A 7 8.34 -16.43 -8.21
N LEU A 8 7.13 -16.08 -8.67
CA LEU A 8 6.63 -14.71 -8.61
C LEU A 8 6.58 -14.21 -7.15
N GLY A 9 6.06 -15.04 -6.23
CA GLY A 9 6.03 -14.71 -4.81
C GLY A 9 7.43 -14.52 -4.22
N GLY A 10 8.38 -15.36 -4.58
CA GLY A 10 9.78 -15.22 -4.18
C GLY A 10 10.39 -13.89 -4.66
N TYR A 11 10.20 -13.51 -5.92
CA TYR A 11 10.64 -12.20 -6.43
C TYR A 11 10.01 -11.04 -5.70
N MET A 12 8.69 -11.08 -5.47
CA MET A 12 8.00 -10.01 -4.75
C MET A 12 8.47 -9.90 -3.31
N LEU A 13 8.73 -11.03 -2.65
CA LEU A 13 9.27 -11.04 -1.29
C LEU A 13 10.68 -10.43 -1.22
N VAL A 14 11.57 -10.79 -2.15
CA VAL A 14 12.92 -10.22 -2.22
C VAL A 14 12.85 -8.71 -2.43
N LEU A 15 12.01 -8.23 -3.35
CA LEU A 15 11.81 -6.80 -3.57
C LEU A 15 11.22 -6.10 -2.34
N ALA A 16 10.24 -6.72 -1.68
CA ALA A 16 9.65 -6.18 -0.46
C ALA A 16 10.66 -6.04 0.67
N LEU A 17 11.50 -7.06 0.87
CA LEU A 17 12.59 -7.03 1.86
C LEU A 17 13.62 -5.95 1.50
N PHE A 18 14.01 -5.86 0.22
CA PHE A 18 14.95 -4.84 -0.22
C PHE A 18 14.43 -3.42 0.07
N VAL A 19 13.16 -3.13 -0.29
CA VAL A 19 12.55 -1.83 -0.02
C VAL A 19 12.31 -1.62 1.48
N GLY A 20 11.87 -2.65 2.19
CA GLY A 20 11.53 -2.56 3.62
C GLY A 20 12.75 -2.36 4.52
N ILE A 21 13.90 -2.93 4.16
CA ILE A 21 15.16 -2.82 4.91
C ILE A 21 15.98 -1.60 4.46
N ALA A 22 15.77 -1.12 3.23
CA ALA A 22 16.46 0.06 2.72
C ALA A 22 16.14 1.28 3.59
N ASP A 23 17.12 1.82 4.31
CA ASP A 23 16.95 2.91 5.26
C ASP A 23 16.35 4.17 4.59
N MET A 24 17.13 5.16 4.25
CA MET A 24 16.66 6.45 3.72
C MET A 24 16.68 6.55 2.19
N LEU A 25 16.77 5.44 1.47
CA LEU A 25 16.74 5.42 0.01
C LEU A 25 15.43 5.99 -0.60
N GLY A 26 14.37 6.08 0.20
CA GLY A 26 13.09 6.67 -0.22
C GLY A 26 13.03 8.20 -0.19
N GLY A 27 14.13 8.86 0.19
CA GLY A 27 14.19 10.31 0.23
C GLY A 27 13.41 10.93 1.39
N TYR A 28 13.14 12.23 1.28
CA TYR A 28 12.57 13.05 2.35
C TYR A 28 11.19 12.60 2.83
N ASP A 29 10.31 12.17 1.92
CA ASP A 29 8.95 11.74 2.30
C ASP A 29 8.98 10.49 3.19
N ARG A 30 9.88 9.54 2.91
CA ARG A 30 10.04 8.36 3.76
C ARG A 30 10.47 8.74 5.18
N TYR A 31 11.39 9.70 5.30
CA TYR A 31 11.80 10.23 6.60
C TYR A 31 10.63 10.83 7.37
N ILE A 32 9.80 11.64 6.70
CA ILE A 32 8.59 12.23 7.30
C ILE A 32 7.65 11.13 7.82
N TYR A 33 7.37 10.10 7.04
CA TYR A 33 6.49 9.00 7.48
C TYR A 33 7.06 8.26 8.69
N CYS A 34 8.37 8.04 8.73
CA CYS A 34 9.03 7.44 9.89
C CYS A 34 8.91 8.31 11.13
N GLN A 35 9.17 9.61 11.01
CA GLN A 35 9.06 10.56 12.11
C GLN A 35 7.63 10.65 12.64
N LEU A 36 6.64 10.75 11.74
CA LEU A 36 5.23 10.76 12.10
C LEU A 36 4.80 9.48 12.83
N PHE A 37 5.34 8.33 12.42
CA PHE A 37 5.07 7.06 13.10
C PHE A 37 5.68 7.05 14.52
N ASP A 38 6.90 7.55 14.70
CA ASP A 38 7.53 7.62 16.02
C ASP A 38 6.74 8.54 16.96
N ASP A 39 6.35 9.74 16.49
CA ASP A 39 5.55 10.68 17.27
C ASP A 39 4.22 10.02 17.66
N PHE A 40 3.53 9.40 16.69
CA PHE A 40 2.25 8.74 16.91
C PHE A 40 2.37 7.57 17.89
N SER A 41 3.38 6.71 17.75
CA SER A 41 3.57 5.58 18.63
C SER A 41 3.92 6.01 20.06
N SER A 42 4.69 7.11 20.20
CA SER A 42 4.99 7.73 21.50
C SER A 42 3.72 8.25 22.17
N ASP A 43 2.86 8.98 21.45
CA ASP A 43 1.59 9.51 21.96
C ASP A 43 0.66 8.36 22.40
N LEU A 44 0.58 7.32 21.58
CA LEU A 44 -0.26 6.14 21.87
C LEU A 44 0.18 5.44 23.17
N HIS A 45 1.48 5.28 23.40
CA HIS A 45 2.01 4.61 24.59
C HIS A 45 1.93 5.46 25.87
N LYS A 46 1.83 6.79 25.73
CA LYS A 46 1.65 7.71 26.86
C LYS A 46 0.18 7.90 27.24
N ASN A 47 -0.75 7.20 26.58
CA ASN A 47 -2.20 7.41 26.70
C ASN A 47 -2.64 8.86 26.38
N ASP A 48 -1.85 9.60 25.64
CA ASP A 48 -2.25 10.90 25.12
C ASP A 48 -3.33 10.73 24.05
N LEU A 49 -4.22 11.73 23.93
CA LEU A 49 -5.29 11.69 22.95
C LEU A 49 -4.68 11.60 21.54
N VAL A 50 -4.88 10.47 20.87
CA VAL A 50 -4.42 10.20 19.48
C VAL A 50 -4.82 11.33 18.52
N PHE A 51 -5.93 12.02 18.81
CA PHE A 51 -6.43 13.17 18.04
C PHE A 51 -5.54 14.42 18.11
N SER A 52 -4.63 14.51 19.08
CA SER A 52 -3.65 15.60 19.17
C SER A 52 -2.33 15.29 18.48
N SER A 53 -2.12 14.05 18.04
CA SER A 53 -0.90 13.62 17.37
C SER A 53 -0.66 14.37 16.06
N SER A 54 0.63 14.52 15.71
CA SER A 54 1.05 15.17 14.46
C SER A 54 0.50 14.46 13.23
N ILE A 55 0.42 13.12 13.27
CA ILE A 55 -0.13 12.31 12.18
C ILE A 55 -1.62 12.59 11.97
N TYR A 56 -2.41 12.71 13.04
CA TYR A 56 -3.83 13.02 12.92
C TYR A 56 -4.07 14.43 12.35
N ARG A 57 -3.30 15.41 12.79
CA ARG A 57 -3.40 16.79 12.26
C ARG A 57 -3.10 16.87 10.77
N LEU A 58 -2.11 16.12 10.29
CA LEU A 58 -1.71 16.13 8.88
C LEU A 58 -2.61 15.27 7.99
N TYR A 59 -3.10 14.14 8.49
CA TYR A 59 -3.75 13.10 7.69
C TYR A 59 -5.12 12.68 8.23
N GLY A 60 -5.76 13.49 9.07
CA GLY A 60 -7.04 13.13 9.71
C GLY A 60 -8.18 12.79 8.75
N LYS A 61 -8.10 13.27 7.50
CA LYS A 61 -9.04 12.89 6.44
C LYS A 61 -8.76 11.50 5.84
N GLU A 62 -7.57 10.94 6.08
CA GLU A 62 -7.11 9.65 5.59
C GLU A 62 -7.03 8.66 6.77
N PHE A 63 -8.18 8.47 7.43
CA PHE A 63 -8.27 7.70 8.68
C PHE A 63 -7.85 6.24 8.52
N GLY A 64 -7.98 5.63 7.33
CA GLY A 64 -7.50 4.27 7.07
C GLY A 64 -5.98 4.15 7.22
N TYR A 65 -5.24 5.18 6.80
CA TYR A 65 -3.79 5.24 7.04
C TYR A 65 -3.47 5.36 8.53
N ILE A 66 -4.21 6.21 9.27
CA ILE A 66 -4.04 6.37 10.72
C ILE A 66 -4.33 5.06 11.46
N ILE A 67 -5.42 4.37 11.11
CA ILE A 67 -5.76 3.08 11.71
C ILE A 67 -4.65 2.05 11.46
N LEU A 68 -4.09 2.00 10.26
CA LEU A 68 -2.98 1.08 9.96
C LEU A 68 -1.74 1.40 10.82
N ASN A 69 -1.40 2.68 10.97
CA ASN A 69 -0.31 3.09 11.87
C ASN A 69 -0.60 2.67 13.32
N ALA A 70 -1.83 2.87 13.80
CA ALA A 70 -2.24 2.47 15.15
C ALA A 70 -2.10 0.96 15.35
N ILE A 71 -2.58 0.16 14.40
CA ILE A 71 -2.47 -1.30 14.48
C ILE A 71 -1.00 -1.72 14.56
N ILE A 72 -0.12 -1.15 13.73
CA ILE A 72 1.30 -1.50 13.75
C ILE A 72 1.95 -1.00 15.06
N ALA A 73 1.58 0.17 15.54
CA ALA A 73 2.11 0.74 16.79
C ALA A 73 1.76 -0.09 18.04
N LEU A 74 0.70 -0.89 18.00
CA LEU A 74 0.39 -1.85 19.09
C LEU A 74 1.46 -2.95 19.23
N PHE A 75 2.20 -3.26 18.17
CA PHE A 75 3.19 -4.33 18.15
C PHE A 75 4.63 -3.83 18.21
N THR A 76 4.87 -2.59 17.78
CA THR A 76 6.23 -2.03 17.73
C THR A 76 6.20 -0.50 17.70
N SER A 77 7.18 0.12 18.38
CA SER A 77 7.48 1.56 18.23
C SER A 77 8.69 1.80 17.31
N ASN A 78 9.24 0.74 16.68
CA ASN A 78 10.41 0.87 15.82
C ASN A 78 9.98 1.22 14.39
N ARG A 79 10.40 2.41 13.91
CA ARG A 79 10.11 2.90 12.55
C ARG A 79 10.56 1.96 11.43
N TYR A 80 11.66 1.23 11.61
CA TYR A 80 12.16 0.29 10.60
C TYR A 80 11.26 -0.94 10.47
N ILE A 81 10.75 -1.43 11.60
CA ILE A 81 9.77 -2.53 11.61
C ILE A 81 8.45 -2.05 11.01
N PHE A 82 8.02 -0.82 11.30
CA PHE A 82 6.84 -0.22 10.67
C PHE A 82 6.97 -0.22 9.14
N ILE A 83 8.08 0.30 8.59
CA ILE A 83 8.31 0.34 7.15
C ILE A 83 8.36 -1.06 6.55
N LEU A 84 9.00 -2.02 7.22
CA LEU A 84 9.06 -3.40 6.75
C LEU A 84 7.66 -4.03 6.66
N ILE A 85 6.86 -3.93 7.73
CA ILE A 85 5.48 -4.45 7.75
C ILE A 85 4.64 -3.79 6.66
N PHE A 86 4.71 -2.46 6.56
CA PHE A 86 3.99 -1.69 5.57
C PHE A 86 4.34 -2.14 4.14
N THR A 87 5.63 -2.28 3.85
CA THR A 87 6.13 -2.71 2.55
C THR A 87 5.68 -4.13 2.23
N LEU A 88 5.73 -5.05 3.18
CA LEU A 88 5.25 -6.42 3.01
C LEU A 88 3.75 -6.44 2.65
N ILE A 89 2.93 -5.62 3.29
CA ILE A 89 1.50 -5.49 2.95
C ILE A 89 1.31 -5.03 1.51
N VAL A 90 2.01 -3.96 1.10
CA VAL A 90 1.94 -3.42 -0.27
C VAL A 90 2.31 -4.48 -1.30
N TYR A 91 3.45 -5.14 -1.10
CA TYR A 91 3.94 -6.15 -2.06
C TYR A 91 3.07 -7.41 -2.09
N ALA A 92 2.44 -7.79 -0.98
CA ALA A 92 1.46 -8.88 -0.95
C ALA A 92 0.22 -8.53 -1.79
N LEU A 93 -0.30 -7.28 -1.70
CA LEU A 93 -1.42 -6.82 -2.52
C LEU A 93 -1.05 -6.76 -4.01
N VAL A 94 0.14 -6.26 -4.34
CA VAL A 94 0.65 -6.23 -5.72
C VAL A 94 0.80 -7.65 -6.26
N PHE A 95 1.40 -8.56 -5.50
CA PHE A 95 1.52 -9.97 -5.85
C PHE A 95 0.16 -10.62 -6.13
N TYR A 96 -0.80 -10.42 -5.23
CA TYR A 96 -2.16 -10.92 -5.42
C TYR A 96 -2.79 -10.40 -6.71
N SER A 97 -2.63 -9.11 -7.00
CA SER A 97 -3.13 -8.50 -8.23
C SER A 97 -2.48 -9.11 -9.47
N MET A 98 -1.15 -9.27 -9.47
CA MET A 98 -0.42 -9.89 -10.58
C MET A 98 -0.89 -11.31 -10.86
N LEU A 99 -1.14 -12.12 -9.83
CA LEU A 99 -1.67 -13.47 -9.99
C LEU A 99 -3.05 -13.52 -10.66
N LYS A 100 -3.84 -12.47 -10.49
CA LYS A 100 -5.22 -12.41 -11.03
C LYS A 100 -5.31 -11.89 -12.46
N TYR A 101 -4.34 -11.07 -12.89
CA TYR A 101 -4.49 -10.34 -14.15
C TYR A 101 -3.61 -10.85 -15.28
N THR A 102 -2.56 -11.62 -15.00
CA THR A 102 -1.60 -11.88 -16.05
C THR A 102 -1.00 -13.29 -16.03
N ASN A 103 -0.94 -13.85 -17.23
CA ASN A 103 -0.11 -15.03 -17.52
C ASN A 103 1.30 -14.62 -18.00
N ARG A 104 1.57 -13.31 -18.16
CA ARG A 104 2.85 -12.76 -18.64
C ARG A 104 3.63 -12.11 -17.50
N SER A 105 3.75 -12.80 -16.39
CA SER A 105 4.38 -12.29 -15.16
C SER A 105 5.77 -11.66 -15.35
N PRO A 106 6.69 -12.17 -16.20
CA PRO A 106 7.99 -11.50 -16.38
C PRO A 106 7.88 -10.09 -16.93
N MET A 107 7.01 -9.88 -17.91
CA MET A 107 6.79 -8.54 -18.49
C MET A 107 6.17 -7.60 -17.48
N VAL A 108 5.24 -8.09 -16.67
CA VAL A 108 4.59 -7.25 -15.62
C VAL A 108 5.57 -6.89 -14.53
N ILE A 109 6.49 -7.79 -14.14
CA ILE A 109 7.57 -7.45 -13.20
C ILE A 109 8.47 -6.37 -13.79
N LEU A 110 8.87 -6.46 -15.05
CA LEU A 110 9.69 -5.45 -15.72
C LEU A 110 8.98 -4.08 -15.73
N LEU A 111 7.69 -4.05 -16.07
CA LEU A 111 6.88 -2.83 -16.03
C LEU A 111 6.75 -2.29 -14.61
N PHE A 112 6.54 -3.16 -13.63
CA PHE A 112 6.50 -2.76 -12.23
C PHE A 112 7.82 -2.15 -11.78
N MET A 113 8.95 -2.79 -12.11
CA MET A 113 10.29 -2.31 -11.78
C MET A 113 10.60 -0.96 -12.45
N GLY A 114 10.22 -0.78 -13.73
CA GLY A 114 10.50 0.44 -14.47
C GLY A 114 9.61 1.62 -14.12
N LEU A 115 8.35 1.38 -13.77
CA LEU A 115 7.35 2.44 -13.62
C LEU A 115 6.93 2.70 -12.17
N TRP A 116 6.95 1.67 -11.32
CA TRP A 116 6.30 1.73 -10.01
C TRP A 116 7.22 1.42 -8.82
N PHE A 117 8.26 0.64 -9.04
CA PHE A 117 9.14 0.17 -7.97
C PHE A 117 9.71 1.33 -7.13
N PHE A 118 10.22 2.39 -7.77
CA PHE A 118 10.81 3.52 -7.06
C PHE A 118 9.79 4.30 -6.22
N PHE A 119 8.52 4.33 -6.61
CA PHE A 119 7.47 4.96 -5.83
C PHE A 119 7.22 4.22 -4.50
N THR A 120 7.52 2.92 -4.43
CA THR A 120 7.35 2.12 -3.21
C THR A 120 8.31 2.52 -2.09
N PHE A 121 9.42 3.19 -2.42
CA PHE A 121 10.33 3.73 -1.41
C PHE A 121 9.80 5.02 -0.79
N THR A 122 9.10 5.84 -1.53
CA THR A 122 8.82 7.23 -1.19
C THR A 122 7.37 7.45 -0.79
N TYR A 123 6.41 7.06 -1.64
CA TYR A 123 5.01 7.46 -1.51
C TYR A 123 4.16 6.39 -0.81
N LEU A 124 4.42 6.12 0.48
CA LEU A 124 3.81 4.99 1.20
C LEU A 124 2.27 4.94 1.08
N ARG A 125 1.57 6.02 1.40
CA ARG A 125 0.10 6.07 1.37
C ARG A 125 -0.47 5.86 -0.02
N GLN A 126 0.11 6.54 -1.02
CA GLN A 126 -0.34 6.46 -2.40
C GLN A 126 -0.14 5.04 -2.96
N VAL A 127 1.01 4.43 -2.67
CA VAL A 127 1.33 3.08 -3.13
C VAL A 127 0.41 2.04 -2.49
N LEU A 128 0.10 2.18 -1.20
CA LEU A 128 -0.84 1.30 -0.53
C LEU A 128 -2.25 1.45 -1.12
N ALA A 129 -2.73 2.68 -1.28
CA ALA A 129 -4.04 2.93 -1.89
C ALA A 129 -4.13 2.38 -3.32
N ALA A 130 -3.10 2.61 -4.15
CA ALA A 130 -3.03 2.07 -5.50
C ALA A 130 -2.99 0.54 -5.52
N SER A 131 -2.29 -0.10 -4.58
CA SER A 131 -2.26 -1.56 -4.47
C SER A 131 -3.65 -2.14 -4.15
N ILE A 132 -4.42 -1.46 -3.29
CA ILE A 132 -5.82 -1.82 -3.00
C ILE A 132 -6.70 -1.62 -4.24
N VAL A 133 -6.54 -0.49 -4.96
CA VAL A 133 -7.24 -0.24 -6.23
C VAL A 133 -6.92 -1.34 -7.24
N TRP A 134 -5.68 -1.76 -7.40
CA TRP A 134 -5.34 -2.87 -8.29
C TRP A 134 -6.07 -4.15 -7.90
N CYS A 135 -6.17 -4.47 -6.61
CA CYS A 135 -6.98 -5.60 -6.15
C CYS A 135 -8.47 -5.46 -6.51
N SER A 136 -8.99 -4.23 -6.67
CA SER A 136 -10.40 -4.00 -6.99
C SER A 136 -10.74 -4.26 -8.47
N ILE A 137 -9.79 -4.10 -9.40
CA ILE A 137 -10.03 -4.15 -10.85
C ILE A 137 -10.68 -5.48 -11.29
N GLN A 138 -10.29 -6.62 -10.70
CA GLN A 138 -10.92 -7.91 -10.98
C GLN A 138 -12.45 -7.89 -10.77
N TYR A 139 -12.90 -7.11 -9.79
CA TYR A 139 -14.32 -7.00 -9.49
C TYR A 139 -15.05 -6.05 -10.47
N ALA A 140 -14.34 -5.06 -11.03
CA ALA A 140 -14.85 -4.26 -12.14
C ALA A 140 -15.01 -5.12 -13.40
N ILE A 141 -14.00 -5.93 -13.75
CA ILE A 141 -14.03 -6.87 -14.89
C ILE A 141 -15.19 -7.88 -14.74
N ASN A 142 -15.38 -8.42 -13.55
CA ASN A 142 -16.41 -9.42 -13.26
C ASN A 142 -17.78 -8.80 -12.92
N LYS A 143 -17.95 -7.49 -13.10
CA LYS A 143 -19.20 -6.75 -12.83
C LYS A 143 -19.76 -6.99 -11.42
N LYS A 144 -18.89 -7.02 -10.40
CA LYS A 144 -19.27 -7.16 -8.98
C LYS A 144 -19.16 -5.81 -8.26
N PRO A 145 -20.20 -4.95 -8.33
CA PRO A 145 -20.12 -3.54 -7.88
C PRO A 145 -19.80 -3.44 -6.40
N LEU A 146 -20.48 -4.21 -5.56
CA LEU A 146 -20.30 -4.11 -4.11
C LEU A 146 -18.84 -4.32 -3.71
N LYS A 147 -18.18 -5.37 -4.21
CA LYS A 147 -16.77 -5.66 -3.88
C LYS A 147 -15.83 -4.62 -4.45
N PHE A 148 -16.12 -4.13 -5.66
CA PHE A 148 -15.31 -3.09 -6.27
C PHE A 148 -15.35 -1.80 -5.46
N PHE A 149 -16.55 -1.27 -5.21
CA PHE A 149 -16.70 0.00 -4.51
C PHE A 149 -16.25 -0.07 -3.04
N THR A 150 -16.44 -1.21 -2.36
CA THR A 150 -15.89 -1.42 -1.01
C THR A 150 -14.36 -1.26 -0.99
N LEU A 151 -13.64 -1.82 -1.98
CA LEU A 151 -12.19 -1.67 -2.06
C LEU A 151 -11.77 -0.24 -2.46
N ILE A 152 -12.54 0.42 -3.35
CA ILE A 152 -12.28 1.84 -3.68
C ILE A 152 -12.46 2.73 -2.44
N ILE A 153 -13.53 2.51 -1.65
CA ILE A 153 -13.74 3.24 -0.40
C ILE A 153 -12.60 2.96 0.58
N LEU A 154 -12.20 1.71 0.73
CA LEU A 154 -11.05 1.36 1.58
C LEU A 154 -9.78 2.07 1.11
N ALA A 155 -9.48 2.06 -0.17
CA ALA A 155 -8.33 2.77 -0.74
C ALA A 155 -8.43 4.29 -0.50
N PHE A 156 -9.63 4.87 -0.64
CA PHE A 156 -9.90 6.28 -0.37
C PHE A 156 -9.62 6.67 1.08
N THR A 157 -9.92 5.80 2.05
CA THR A 157 -9.57 6.07 3.45
C THR A 157 -8.08 6.09 3.71
N VAL A 158 -7.28 5.44 2.86
CA VAL A 158 -5.81 5.45 2.94
C VAL A 158 -5.22 6.65 2.20
N HIS A 159 -5.79 6.98 1.03
CA HIS A 159 -5.38 8.15 0.25
C HIS A 159 -6.50 8.65 -0.66
N ASN A 160 -6.82 9.93 -0.52
CA ASN A 160 -7.99 10.56 -1.14
C ASN A 160 -8.03 10.42 -2.67
N SER A 161 -6.88 10.36 -3.35
CA SER A 161 -6.83 10.24 -4.82
C SER A 161 -7.41 8.92 -5.35
N ALA A 162 -7.57 7.90 -4.50
CA ALA A 162 -8.13 6.61 -4.91
C ALA A 162 -9.56 6.72 -5.46
N ILE A 163 -10.32 7.76 -5.08
CA ILE A 163 -11.69 7.97 -5.58
C ILE A 163 -11.74 8.18 -7.11
N PHE A 164 -10.69 8.74 -7.70
CA PHE A 164 -10.61 8.95 -9.15
C PHE A 164 -10.60 7.65 -9.96
N PHE A 165 -10.42 6.50 -9.32
CA PHE A 165 -10.51 5.19 -9.96
C PHE A 165 -11.92 4.60 -9.96
N ALA A 166 -12.89 5.20 -9.22
CA ALA A 166 -14.27 4.72 -9.19
C ALA A 166 -14.93 4.64 -10.58
N PRO A 167 -14.73 5.60 -11.53
CA PRO A 167 -15.28 5.53 -12.86
C PRO A 167 -14.86 4.30 -13.68
N ILE A 168 -13.73 3.64 -13.35
CA ILE A 168 -13.26 2.45 -14.06
C ILE A 168 -14.32 1.36 -14.13
N TYR A 169 -15.21 1.25 -13.13
CA TYR A 169 -16.27 0.27 -13.12
C TYR A 169 -17.20 0.36 -14.33
N PHE A 170 -17.43 1.56 -14.85
CA PHE A 170 -18.38 1.82 -15.94
C PHE A 170 -17.77 1.57 -17.32
N PHE A 171 -16.46 1.46 -17.44
CA PHE A 171 -15.83 1.17 -18.72
C PHE A 171 -15.98 -0.32 -19.10
N PRO A 172 -16.17 -0.61 -20.42
CA PRO A 172 -16.20 -1.98 -20.91
C PRO A 172 -14.78 -2.56 -20.95
N ILE A 173 -14.35 -3.15 -19.83
CA ILE A 173 -13.07 -3.85 -19.77
C ILE A 173 -13.27 -5.24 -20.36
N LYS A 174 -12.68 -5.48 -21.55
CA LYS A 174 -12.65 -6.82 -22.16
C LYS A 174 -11.65 -7.71 -21.41
N LYS A 175 -12.04 -8.97 -21.21
CA LYS A 175 -11.13 -10.02 -20.72
C LYS A 175 -10.07 -10.36 -21.74
#